data_787ed07e935dedfc5e297a42bc28fe98
#
_entry.id   787ed07e935dedfc5e297a42bc28fe98
#
_cell.length_a   1.000
_cell.length_b   1.000
_cell.length_c   1.000
_cell.angle_alpha   90.00
_cell.angle_beta   90.00
_cell.angle_gamma   90.00
#
_symmetry.space_group_name_H-M   'P 1'
#
loop_
_entity.id
_entity.type
_entity.pdbx_description
1 polymer ?
#
loop_
_entity_poly.entity_id
_entity_poly.type
_entity_poly.pdbx_seq_one_letter_code
_entity_poly.pdbx_strand_id
1 'polypeptide(L)'
;ATHAGKSATCTVTQSAGEITYGAWKVTITANPTTIAAAGGTSTLTYSAVRDVLTNGVVTSTEKATPTVSGSATGFTRSGATVTAANNTSASSRSVTYTATHGGKSATCTVTQSAGSMTTEYGSWTTSSLTVSASPNPVAASGGNSALSCKANQTRSKYTKWNGITTNTTTESQTIAVSASWNKVSGSGSLSGSTVTFGNNTTASALSGV
;
A
#
# COMPACT_ATOMS: atom_id res chain seq x y z
N ALA A 1 35.49 -63.71 47.07
CA ALA A 1 36.70 -64.11 47.78
C ALA A 1 36.70 -65.63 48.00
N THR A 2 37.83 -66.31 47.83
CA THR A 2 38.01 -67.77 48.11
C THR A 2 39.17 -67.96 49.05
N HIS A 3 39.00 -68.89 50.05
CA HIS A 3 40.06 -69.33 50.92
C HIS A 3 39.85 -70.76 51.35
N ALA A 4 40.87 -71.64 51.31
CA ALA A 4 40.83 -73.04 51.73
C ALA A 4 39.63 -73.81 51.14
N GLY A 5 39.30 -73.63 49.85
CA GLY A 5 38.19 -74.29 49.17
C GLY A 5 36.81 -73.76 49.48
N LYS A 6 36.68 -72.67 50.29
CA LYS A 6 35.43 -71.99 50.60
C LYS A 6 35.42 -70.65 49.86
N SER A 7 34.26 -70.28 49.28
CA SER A 7 34.05 -68.99 48.58
C SER A 7 32.92 -68.19 49.25
N ALA A 8 33.10 -66.88 49.26
CA ALA A 8 32.07 -65.91 49.63
C ALA A 8 31.98 -64.83 48.56
N THR A 9 30.77 -64.38 48.27
CA THR A 9 30.52 -63.29 47.34
C THR A 9 29.91 -62.09 48.05
N CYS A 10 30.21 -60.91 47.62
CA CYS A 10 29.45 -59.68 47.96
C CYS A 10 29.00 -58.99 46.69
N THR A 11 27.83 -58.42 46.75
CA THR A 11 27.29 -57.58 45.67
C THR A 11 27.49 -56.12 46.05
N VAL A 12 28.09 -55.35 45.14
CA VAL A 12 28.21 -53.89 45.25
C VAL A 12 27.24 -53.32 44.23
N THR A 13 26.33 -52.47 44.71
CA THR A 13 25.36 -51.79 43.82
C THR A 13 25.71 -50.30 43.82
N GLN A 14 25.58 -49.67 42.64
CA GLN A 14 25.60 -48.21 42.49
C GLN A 14 24.15 -47.73 42.29
N SER A 15 23.76 -46.68 43.03
CA SER A 15 22.46 -46.07 42.86
C SER A 15 22.36 -45.45 41.47
N ALA A 16 21.17 -45.45 40.93
CA ALA A 16 20.85 -44.73 39.68
C ALA A 16 21.14 -43.25 39.84
N GLY A 17 21.64 -42.62 38.79
CA GLY A 17 21.85 -41.17 38.76
C GLY A 17 20.52 -40.42 38.81
N GLU A 18 20.50 -39.30 39.55
CA GLU A 18 19.36 -38.39 39.59
C GLU A 18 19.36 -37.50 38.35
N ILE A 19 18.22 -37.48 37.62
CA ILE A 19 18.00 -36.61 36.45
C ILE A 19 17.19 -35.41 36.91
N THR A 20 17.74 -34.21 36.67
CA THR A 20 17.08 -32.93 36.92
C THR A 20 17.10 -32.06 35.65
N TYR A 21 16.27 -31.04 35.62
CA TYR A 21 16.13 -30.17 34.45
C TYR A 21 16.36 -28.71 34.83
N GLY A 22 17.16 -28.03 34.01
CA GLY A 22 17.30 -26.57 34.10
C GLY A 22 16.05 -25.83 33.64
N ALA A 23 16.02 -24.54 33.91
CA ALA A 23 14.95 -23.69 33.44
C ALA A 23 15.00 -23.55 31.88
N TRP A 24 13.82 -23.47 31.28
CA TRP A 24 13.73 -23.20 29.85
C TRP A 24 14.32 -21.83 29.50
N LYS A 25 15.05 -21.77 28.40
CA LYS A 25 15.52 -20.55 27.73
C LYS A 25 14.77 -20.44 26.41
N VAL A 26 13.91 -19.41 26.30
CA VAL A 26 13.11 -19.14 25.09
C VAL A 26 13.75 -18.02 24.31
N THR A 27 13.81 -18.15 22.98
CA THR A 27 14.31 -17.11 22.08
C THR A 27 13.32 -16.90 20.94
N ILE A 28 13.24 -15.67 20.43
CA ILE A 28 12.56 -15.32 19.20
C ILE A 28 13.26 -14.12 18.57
N THR A 29 13.45 -14.19 17.26
CA THR A 29 14.01 -13.12 16.44
C THR A 29 13.22 -12.96 15.17
N ALA A 30 13.32 -11.82 14.51
CA ALA A 30 12.72 -11.54 13.21
C ALA A 30 13.79 -11.07 12.22
N ASN A 31 13.72 -11.50 10.98
CA ASN A 31 14.60 -11.04 9.92
C ASN A 31 13.85 -10.90 8.59
N PRO A 32 13.82 -9.69 7.99
CA PRO A 32 14.25 -8.40 8.56
C PRO A 32 13.35 -7.94 9.72
N THR A 33 13.87 -7.12 10.62
CA THR A 33 13.07 -6.47 11.68
C THR A 33 12.26 -5.30 11.16
N THR A 34 12.61 -4.76 9.98
CA THR A 34 11.90 -3.67 9.32
C THR A 34 11.48 -4.09 7.92
N ILE A 35 10.20 -3.92 7.61
CA ILE A 35 9.60 -4.17 6.31
C ILE A 35 9.36 -2.81 5.62
N ALA A 36 9.54 -2.76 4.30
CA ALA A 36 9.27 -1.56 3.51
C ALA A 36 7.80 -1.13 3.58
N ALA A 37 7.53 0.15 3.36
CA ALA A 37 6.18 0.71 3.36
C ALA A 37 5.25 0.05 2.34
N ALA A 38 5.75 -0.31 1.15
CA ALA A 38 4.99 -0.99 0.11
C ALA A 38 4.52 -2.42 0.49
N GLY A 39 4.99 -2.94 1.63
CA GLY A 39 4.72 -4.31 2.08
C GLY A 39 5.92 -5.22 1.91
N GLY A 40 5.76 -6.45 2.33
CA GLY A 40 6.81 -7.46 2.29
C GLY A 40 6.68 -8.48 3.41
N THR A 41 7.73 -9.27 3.61
CA THR A 41 7.74 -10.34 4.60
C THR A 41 8.91 -10.25 5.56
N SER A 42 8.73 -10.82 6.74
CA SER A 42 9.77 -11.08 7.74
C SER A 42 9.65 -12.52 8.23
N THR A 43 10.76 -13.16 8.51
CA THR A 43 10.78 -14.53 9.03
C THR A 43 11.10 -14.52 10.52
N LEU A 44 10.26 -15.16 11.31
CA LEU A 44 10.49 -15.39 12.73
C LEU A 44 11.33 -16.66 12.91
N THR A 45 12.37 -16.59 13.73
CA THR A 45 13.13 -17.74 14.22
C THR A 45 12.95 -17.84 15.72
N TYR A 46 12.50 -18.97 16.22
CA TYR A 46 12.21 -19.16 17.64
C TYR A 46 12.58 -20.57 18.12
N SER A 47 13.00 -20.67 19.37
CA SER A 47 13.35 -21.93 20.00
C SER A 47 13.16 -21.87 21.52
N ALA A 48 12.98 -23.05 22.13
CA ALA A 48 13.09 -23.25 23.56
C ALA A 48 14.08 -24.36 23.82
N VAL A 49 15.01 -24.12 24.73
CA VAL A 49 16.03 -25.11 25.12
C VAL A 49 16.17 -25.13 26.65
N ARG A 50 16.47 -26.29 27.23
CA ARG A 50 16.87 -26.44 28.62
C ARG A 50 17.96 -27.47 28.79
N ASP A 51 18.74 -27.33 29.85
CA ASP A 51 19.75 -28.30 30.20
C ASP A 51 19.13 -29.51 30.90
N VAL A 52 19.63 -30.70 30.60
CA VAL A 52 19.35 -31.95 31.30
C VAL A 52 20.57 -32.28 32.12
N LEU A 53 20.39 -32.42 33.41
CA LEU A 53 21.48 -32.66 34.35
C LEU A 53 21.38 -34.09 34.93
N THR A 54 22.50 -34.78 35.03
CA THR A 54 22.60 -36.04 35.75
C THR A 54 23.56 -35.82 36.93
N ASN A 55 23.05 -36.03 38.14
CA ASN A 55 23.79 -35.74 39.38
C ASN A 55 24.36 -34.32 39.45
N GLY A 56 23.55 -33.32 38.95
CA GLY A 56 23.94 -31.93 38.96
C GLY A 56 24.89 -31.51 37.82
N VAL A 57 25.32 -32.41 36.94
CA VAL A 57 26.19 -32.11 35.81
C VAL A 57 25.36 -32.09 34.53
N VAL A 58 25.51 -31.06 33.69
CA VAL A 58 24.84 -30.97 32.38
C VAL A 58 25.34 -32.10 31.47
N THR A 59 24.45 -33.00 31.06
CA THR A 59 24.76 -34.13 30.22
C THR A 59 24.19 -34.02 28.80
N SER A 60 23.13 -33.22 28.63
CA SER A 60 22.48 -32.96 27.33
C SER A 60 21.62 -31.71 27.37
N THR A 61 21.01 -31.38 26.26
CA THR A 61 20.01 -30.32 26.14
C THR A 61 18.72 -30.87 25.55
N GLU A 62 17.60 -30.46 26.09
CA GLU A 62 16.26 -30.72 25.53
C GLU A 62 15.82 -29.49 24.73
N LYS A 63 15.18 -29.75 23.57
CA LYS A 63 14.64 -28.72 22.68
C LYS A 63 13.14 -28.87 22.56
N ALA A 64 12.42 -27.73 22.49
CA ALA A 64 11.00 -27.70 22.24
C ALA A 64 10.66 -26.51 21.30
N THR A 65 9.48 -26.60 20.70
CA THR A 65 8.94 -25.51 19.89
C THR A 65 8.06 -24.63 20.76
N PRO A 66 8.38 -23.33 20.97
CA PRO A 66 7.53 -22.40 21.69
C PRO A 66 6.21 -22.13 20.96
N THR A 67 5.17 -21.80 21.69
CA THR A 67 3.97 -21.18 21.13
C THR A 67 4.26 -19.71 20.84
N VAL A 68 3.92 -19.24 19.62
CA VAL A 68 4.11 -17.85 19.21
C VAL A 68 2.76 -17.17 19.06
N SER A 69 2.59 -16.01 19.70
CA SER A 69 1.42 -15.14 19.63
C SER A 69 1.81 -13.71 19.25
N GLY A 70 0.85 -12.94 18.79
CA GLY A 70 1.01 -11.55 18.39
C GLY A 70 0.19 -11.25 17.14
N SER A 71 -0.46 -10.08 17.12
CA SER A 71 -1.24 -9.58 15.98
C SER A 71 -1.28 -8.06 16.00
N ALA A 72 -1.34 -7.45 14.83
CA ALA A 72 -1.61 -6.02 14.66
C ALA A 72 -2.21 -5.77 13.27
N THR A 73 -2.96 -4.69 13.13
CA THR A 73 -3.56 -4.29 11.85
C THR A 73 -2.50 -4.11 10.77
N GLY A 74 -2.75 -4.72 9.61
CA GLY A 74 -1.84 -4.67 8.47
C GLY A 74 -0.71 -5.70 8.49
N PHE A 75 -0.68 -6.58 9.51
CA PHE A 75 0.21 -7.73 9.58
C PHE A 75 -0.60 -9.03 9.65
N THR A 76 -0.13 -10.02 8.92
CA THR A 76 -0.64 -11.40 9.01
C THR A 76 0.53 -12.34 9.29
N ARG A 77 0.26 -13.47 9.98
CA ARG A 77 1.28 -14.48 10.25
C ARG A 77 0.78 -15.86 9.84
N SER A 78 1.62 -16.58 9.13
CA SER A 78 1.43 -18.01 8.81
C SER A 78 2.71 -18.77 9.15
N GLY A 79 2.64 -19.65 10.15
CA GLY A 79 3.83 -20.33 10.67
C GLY A 79 4.88 -19.32 11.18
N ALA A 80 6.06 -19.37 10.60
CA ALA A 80 7.17 -18.45 10.90
C ALA A 80 7.16 -17.18 10.01
N THR A 81 6.31 -17.09 9.00
CA THR A 81 6.30 -15.96 8.08
C THR A 81 5.32 -14.89 8.53
N VAL A 82 5.80 -13.69 8.68
CA VAL A 82 5.02 -12.46 8.89
C VAL A 82 4.93 -11.71 7.57
N THR A 83 3.73 -11.35 7.14
CA THR A 83 3.48 -10.55 5.93
C THR A 83 2.86 -9.22 6.34
N ALA A 84 3.43 -8.12 5.85
CA ALA A 84 2.85 -6.79 5.97
C ALA A 84 2.26 -6.34 4.63
N ALA A 85 1.01 -5.89 4.64
CA ALA A 85 0.36 -5.26 3.50
C ALA A 85 0.90 -3.84 3.27
N ASN A 86 0.60 -3.22 2.10
CA ASN A 86 0.95 -1.83 1.83
C ASN A 86 0.51 -0.89 2.97
N ASN A 87 1.42 -0.07 3.49
CA ASN A 87 1.12 0.91 4.52
C ASN A 87 0.65 2.23 3.87
N THR A 88 -0.65 2.47 3.91
CA THR A 88 -1.29 3.70 3.39
C THR A 88 -1.42 4.80 4.46
N SER A 89 -0.55 4.79 5.47
CA SER A 89 -0.46 5.81 6.52
C SER A 89 0.91 6.48 6.47
N ALA A 90 0.97 7.77 6.74
CA ALA A 90 2.21 8.53 6.90
C ALA A 90 2.96 8.19 8.21
N SER A 91 2.47 7.22 8.99
CA SER A 91 3.12 6.73 10.20
C SER A 91 3.61 5.31 10.03
N SER A 92 4.75 4.98 10.64
CA SER A 92 5.18 3.59 10.78
C SER A 92 4.22 2.81 11.68
N ARG A 93 4.19 1.49 11.50
CA ARG A 93 3.39 0.58 12.34
C ARG A 93 4.23 -0.64 12.72
N SER A 94 3.89 -1.28 13.82
CA SER A 94 4.64 -2.42 14.32
C SER A 94 3.75 -3.49 14.89
N VAL A 95 4.29 -4.70 15.00
CA VAL A 95 3.71 -5.85 15.68
C VAL A 95 4.76 -6.49 16.56
N THR A 96 4.40 -6.82 17.80
CA THR A 96 5.26 -7.56 18.72
C THR A 96 4.79 -9.01 18.78
N TYR A 97 5.69 -9.94 18.57
CA TYR A 97 5.49 -11.36 18.72
C TYR A 97 6.13 -11.85 20.02
N THR A 98 5.39 -12.70 20.74
CA THR A 98 5.83 -13.33 21.97
C THR A 98 5.90 -14.83 21.78
N ALA A 99 7.05 -15.42 22.02
CA ALA A 99 7.25 -16.86 22.09
C ALA A 99 7.18 -17.30 23.56
N THR A 100 6.45 -18.35 23.88
CA THR A 100 6.28 -18.87 25.25
C THR A 100 6.48 -20.38 25.29
N HIS A 101 7.20 -20.85 26.32
CA HIS A 101 7.36 -22.26 26.62
C HIS A 101 7.77 -22.45 28.07
N GLY A 102 7.18 -23.44 28.78
CA GLY A 102 7.56 -23.81 30.15
C GLY A 102 7.59 -22.63 31.14
N GLY A 103 6.62 -21.72 31.04
CA GLY A 103 6.52 -20.54 31.91
C GLY A 103 7.56 -19.43 31.61
N LYS A 104 8.34 -19.55 30.53
CA LYS A 104 9.29 -18.53 30.04
C LYS A 104 8.80 -17.93 28.74
N SER A 105 9.17 -16.67 28.49
CA SER A 105 8.79 -15.94 27.29
C SER A 105 9.96 -15.09 26.77
N ALA A 106 9.92 -14.82 25.46
CA ALA A 106 10.78 -13.86 24.78
C ALA A 106 9.94 -13.11 23.73
N THR A 107 10.34 -11.90 23.37
CA THR A 107 9.62 -11.06 22.42
C THR A 107 10.52 -10.56 21.31
N CYS A 108 9.95 -10.34 20.12
CA CYS A 108 10.57 -9.56 19.06
C CYS A 108 9.52 -8.64 18.42
N THR A 109 9.97 -7.52 17.84
CA THR A 109 9.10 -6.57 17.15
C THR A 109 9.49 -6.49 15.69
N VAL A 110 8.48 -6.54 14.82
CA VAL A 110 8.59 -6.25 13.39
C VAL A 110 7.94 -4.90 13.14
N THR A 111 8.68 -3.98 12.54
CA THR A 111 8.23 -2.63 12.20
C THR A 111 8.05 -2.51 10.69
N GLN A 112 7.00 -1.84 10.24
CA GLN A 112 6.86 -1.43 8.85
C GLN A 112 7.03 0.09 8.75
N SER A 113 7.81 0.52 7.75
CA SER A 113 8.07 1.94 7.49
C SER A 113 6.79 2.72 7.20
N ALA A 114 6.80 4.02 7.51
CA ALA A 114 5.76 4.96 7.14
C ALA A 114 5.56 4.98 5.62
N GLY A 115 4.30 5.09 5.19
CA GLY A 115 3.95 5.25 3.80
C GLY A 115 4.22 6.67 3.29
N SER A 116 4.38 6.79 1.97
CA SER A 116 4.49 8.06 1.26
C SER A 116 3.38 8.16 0.22
N MET A 117 2.64 9.26 0.23
CA MET A 117 1.58 9.53 -0.73
C MET A 117 2.10 10.46 -1.84
N THR A 118 1.79 10.10 -3.08
CA THR A 118 2.03 10.94 -4.25
C THR A 118 0.75 11.06 -5.09
N THR A 119 0.64 12.18 -5.82
CA THR A 119 -0.44 12.40 -6.77
C THR A 119 0.16 12.52 -8.17
N GLU A 120 -0.37 11.77 -9.11
CA GLU A 120 -0.02 11.85 -10.52
C GLU A 120 -1.25 12.21 -11.36
N TYR A 121 -1.01 12.83 -12.51
CA TYR A 121 -2.07 13.27 -13.42
C TYR A 121 -1.82 12.70 -14.81
N GLY A 122 -2.91 12.22 -15.41
CA GLY A 122 -2.93 11.93 -16.84
C GLY A 122 -2.98 13.21 -17.69
N SER A 123 -2.82 13.04 -18.98
CA SER A 123 -2.99 14.13 -19.95
C SER A 123 -4.45 14.59 -20.03
N TRP A 124 -4.65 15.88 -20.31
CA TRP A 124 -5.97 16.41 -20.60
C TRP A 124 -6.47 15.86 -21.96
N THR A 125 -7.72 15.40 -21.96
CA THR A 125 -8.42 14.94 -23.17
C THR A 125 -9.64 15.83 -23.36
N THR A 126 -9.81 16.40 -24.54
CA THR A 126 -10.98 17.20 -24.90
C THR A 126 -12.18 16.25 -25.11
N SER A 127 -13.22 16.44 -24.32
CA SER A 127 -14.46 15.66 -24.39
C SER A 127 -15.53 16.32 -25.27
N SER A 128 -15.57 17.64 -25.31
CA SER A 128 -16.49 18.41 -26.15
C SER A 128 -15.99 19.81 -26.41
N LEU A 129 -16.52 20.44 -27.45
CA LEU A 129 -16.35 21.86 -27.75
C LEU A 129 -17.70 22.56 -27.60
N THR A 130 -17.64 23.78 -27.06
CA THR A 130 -18.80 24.68 -27.00
C THR A 130 -18.42 25.96 -27.72
N VAL A 131 -19.28 26.35 -28.67
CA VAL A 131 -19.11 27.60 -29.42
C VAL A 131 -20.20 28.58 -29.04
N SER A 132 -19.88 29.86 -29.05
CA SER A 132 -20.86 30.92 -28.78
C SER A 132 -20.54 32.14 -29.65
N ALA A 133 -21.55 32.94 -29.87
CA ALA A 133 -21.48 34.22 -30.57
C ALA A 133 -22.01 35.32 -29.66
N SER A 134 -21.37 36.50 -29.67
CA SER A 134 -21.84 37.63 -28.89
C SER A 134 -21.60 38.97 -29.64
N PRO A 135 -22.60 39.80 -29.82
CA PRO A 135 -24.02 39.56 -29.53
C PRO A 135 -24.68 38.50 -30.43
N ASN A 136 -25.71 37.86 -29.93
CA ASN A 136 -26.56 36.98 -30.71
C ASN A 136 -28.01 37.13 -30.20
N PRO A 137 -28.94 37.68 -30.98
CA PRO A 137 -28.81 38.15 -32.36
C PRO A 137 -28.04 39.46 -32.52
N VAL A 138 -27.59 39.73 -33.74
CA VAL A 138 -27.09 41.04 -34.16
C VAL A 138 -28.27 41.94 -34.52
N ALA A 139 -28.17 43.26 -34.29
CA ALA A 139 -29.21 44.22 -34.61
C ALA A 139 -29.58 44.23 -36.10
N ALA A 140 -30.83 44.56 -36.41
CA ALA A 140 -31.30 44.63 -37.81
C ALA A 140 -30.54 45.64 -38.67
N SER A 141 -30.00 46.70 -38.05
CA SER A 141 -29.12 47.68 -38.72
C SER A 141 -27.76 47.09 -39.13
N GLY A 142 -27.49 45.86 -38.80
CA GLY A 142 -26.22 45.21 -39.01
C GLY A 142 -25.27 45.31 -37.82
N GLY A 143 -24.11 44.76 -37.92
CA GLY A 143 -23.08 44.78 -36.91
C GLY A 143 -22.23 43.51 -36.90
N ASN A 144 -21.42 43.42 -35.88
CA ASN A 144 -20.47 42.34 -35.69
C ASN A 144 -20.88 41.42 -34.51
N SER A 145 -20.65 40.13 -34.65
CA SER A 145 -20.73 39.16 -33.56
C SER A 145 -19.38 38.44 -33.45
N ALA A 146 -18.84 38.46 -32.26
CA ALA A 146 -17.61 37.76 -31.97
C ALA A 146 -17.91 36.28 -31.64
N LEU A 147 -17.16 35.38 -32.25
CA LEU A 147 -17.23 33.94 -32.00
C LEU A 147 -16.20 33.54 -30.95
N SER A 148 -16.59 32.69 -30.05
CA SER A 148 -15.69 32.11 -29.07
C SER A 148 -15.85 30.61 -28.99
N CYS A 149 -14.76 29.90 -28.71
CA CYS A 149 -14.75 28.46 -28.53
C CYS A 149 -14.17 28.10 -27.17
N LYS A 150 -14.84 27.19 -26.48
CA LYS A 150 -14.35 26.61 -25.24
C LYS A 150 -14.27 25.10 -25.39
N ALA A 151 -13.22 24.50 -24.85
CA ALA A 151 -13.05 23.07 -24.76
C ALA A 151 -13.36 22.60 -23.32
N ASN A 152 -14.22 21.61 -23.19
CA ASN A 152 -14.38 20.86 -21.97
C ASN A 152 -13.38 19.70 -22.01
N GLN A 153 -12.54 19.62 -21.00
CA GLN A 153 -11.46 18.66 -20.91
C GLN A 153 -11.57 17.87 -19.63
N THR A 154 -11.13 16.63 -19.70
CA THR A 154 -11.03 15.72 -18.53
C THR A 154 -9.65 15.10 -18.47
N ARG A 155 -9.22 14.76 -17.27
CA ARG A 155 -8.02 13.94 -17.03
C ARG A 155 -8.22 13.04 -15.83
N SER A 156 -7.47 11.95 -15.77
CA SER A 156 -7.37 11.11 -14.59
C SER A 156 -6.40 11.71 -13.57
N LYS A 157 -6.76 11.61 -12.30
CA LYS A 157 -5.90 11.92 -11.15
C LYS A 157 -5.71 10.65 -10.34
N TYR A 158 -4.47 10.24 -10.14
CA TYR A 158 -4.08 9.02 -9.44
C TYR A 158 -3.49 9.38 -8.09
N THR A 159 -4.08 8.84 -7.03
CA THR A 159 -3.47 8.86 -5.69
C THR A 159 -2.71 7.56 -5.49
N LYS A 160 -1.42 7.66 -5.20
CA LYS A 160 -0.54 6.52 -4.98
C LYS A 160 0.02 6.53 -3.58
N TRP A 161 0.07 5.37 -2.94
CA TRP A 161 0.82 5.13 -1.72
C TRP A 161 1.97 4.19 -2.05
N ASN A 162 3.20 4.63 -1.76
CA ASN A 162 4.44 3.86 -2.02
C ASN A 162 4.56 3.40 -3.48
N GLY A 163 4.10 4.23 -4.43
CA GLY A 163 4.09 3.92 -5.85
C GLY A 163 2.90 3.08 -6.34
N ILE A 164 2.06 2.56 -5.42
CA ILE A 164 0.89 1.73 -5.76
C ILE A 164 -0.35 2.63 -5.84
N THR A 165 -1.07 2.61 -6.97
CA THR A 165 -2.31 3.36 -7.14
C THR A 165 -3.39 2.79 -6.22
N THR A 166 -3.91 3.63 -5.32
CA THR A 166 -4.95 3.26 -4.35
C THR A 166 -6.27 3.94 -4.64
N ASN A 167 -6.26 5.04 -5.41
CA ASN A 167 -7.48 5.72 -5.84
C ASN A 167 -7.26 6.38 -7.20
N THR A 168 -8.33 6.45 -8.00
CA THR A 168 -8.38 7.15 -9.28
C THR A 168 -9.64 7.99 -9.32
N THR A 169 -9.49 9.28 -9.62
CA THR A 169 -10.60 10.23 -9.81
C THR A 169 -10.46 10.93 -11.16
N THR A 170 -11.53 11.58 -11.61
CA THR A 170 -11.52 12.39 -12.82
C THR A 170 -11.59 13.85 -12.43
N GLU A 171 -10.69 14.66 -12.99
CA GLU A 171 -10.78 16.12 -12.95
C GLU A 171 -11.30 16.65 -14.28
N SER A 172 -12.09 17.74 -14.22
CA SER A 172 -12.66 18.38 -15.39
C SER A 172 -12.34 19.88 -15.37
N GLN A 173 -12.15 20.45 -16.55
CA GLN A 173 -11.99 21.89 -16.75
C GLN A 173 -12.63 22.35 -18.03
N THR A 174 -12.94 23.65 -18.12
CA THR A 174 -13.36 24.33 -19.35
C THR A 174 -12.37 25.45 -19.63
N ILE A 175 -11.74 25.40 -20.78
CA ILE A 175 -10.76 26.40 -21.21
C ILE A 175 -11.18 27.07 -22.53
N ALA A 176 -10.81 28.33 -22.70
CA ALA A 176 -10.91 28.98 -24.00
C ALA A 176 -9.84 28.40 -24.93
N VAL A 177 -10.20 28.08 -26.14
CA VAL A 177 -9.30 27.55 -27.13
C VAL A 177 -9.36 28.34 -28.43
N SER A 178 -8.24 28.45 -29.12
CA SER A 178 -8.21 28.97 -30.47
C SER A 178 -8.89 27.97 -31.42
N ALA A 179 -9.74 28.45 -32.30
CA ALA A 179 -10.45 27.64 -33.27
C ALA A 179 -10.29 28.25 -34.66
N SER A 180 -10.24 27.41 -35.66
CA SER A 180 -10.43 27.84 -37.06
C SER A 180 -11.94 27.87 -37.38
N TRP A 181 -12.38 28.94 -37.96
CA TRP A 181 -13.79 29.18 -38.29
C TRP A 181 -13.99 29.14 -39.77
N ASN A 182 -15.01 28.41 -40.22
CA ASN A 182 -15.41 28.35 -41.61
C ASN A 182 -16.90 28.67 -41.71
N LYS A 183 -17.26 29.58 -42.63
CA LYS A 183 -18.64 29.82 -42.94
C LYS A 183 -19.19 28.64 -43.74
N VAL A 184 -20.23 28.01 -43.27
CA VAL A 184 -20.91 26.92 -43.98
C VAL A 184 -22.04 27.45 -44.87
N SER A 185 -22.86 28.40 -44.35
CA SER A 185 -23.97 28.97 -45.07
C SER A 185 -24.40 30.30 -44.47
N GLY A 186 -25.36 30.99 -45.08
CA GLY A 186 -26.01 32.18 -44.56
C GLY A 186 -25.50 33.49 -45.13
N SER A 187 -26.05 34.62 -44.69
CA SER A 187 -25.90 35.96 -45.28
C SER A 187 -24.80 36.83 -44.69
N GLY A 188 -24.19 36.45 -43.58
CA GLY A 188 -23.06 37.21 -43.01
C GLY A 188 -21.73 36.90 -43.68
N SER A 189 -20.74 37.77 -43.53
CA SER A 189 -19.33 37.51 -43.85
C SER A 189 -18.55 37.08 -42.62
N LEU A 190 -17.55 36.18 -42.77
CA LEU A 190 -16.70 35.71 -41.71
C LEU A 190 -15.26 36.20 -41.96
N SER A 191 -14.68 36.84 -40.97
CA SER A 191 -13.24 37.21 -40.94
C SER A 191 -12.65 36.88 -39.59
N GLY A 192 -11.73 35.93 -39.55
CA GLY A 192 -11.18 35.39 -38.32
C GLY A 192 -12.31 34.82 -37.46
N SER A 193 -12.48 35.31 -36.24
CA SER A 193 -13.55 34.94 -35.29
C SER A 193 -14.71 35.94 -35.25
N THR A 194 -14.88 36.77 -36.28
CA THR A 194 -15.94 37.80 -36.34
C THR A 194 -16.86 37.52 -37.52
N VAL A 195 -18.13 37.47 -37.21
CA VAL A 195 -19.19 37.44 -38.23
C VAL A 195 -19.80 38.84 -38.32
N THR A 196 -19.85 39.38 -39.54
CA THR A 196 -20.42 40.70 -39.84
C THR A 196 -21.70 40.55 -40.65
N PHE A 197 -22.72 41.24 -40.24
CA PHE A 197 -23.98 41.36 -40.99
C PHE A 197 -24.16 42.80 -41.42
N GLY A 198 -24.59 42.99 -42.65
CA GLY A 198 -25.07 44.27 -43.18
C GLY A 198 -26.48 44.58 -42.67
N ASN A 199 -27.01 45.72 -43.10
CA ASN A 199 -28.41 46.09 -42.78
C ASN A 199 -29.37 45.06 -43.34
N ASN A 200 -30.26 44.56 -42.52
CA ASN A 200 -31.29 43.63 -42.92
C ASN A 200 -32.52 44.46 -43.40
N THR A 201 -32.76 44.46 -44.69
CA THR A 201 -33.88 45.13 -45.30
C THR A 201 -35.08 44.19 -45.55
N THR A 202 -35.04 42.99 -45.04
CA THR A 202 -36.14 42.01 -45.16
C THR A 202 -36.91 41.94 -43.86
N ALA A 203 -38.18 41.49 -43.97
CA ALA A 203 -39.07 41.28 -42.82
C ALA A 203 -38.73 39.97 -42.04
N SER A 204 -37.68 39.23 -42.48
CA SER A 204 -37.29 37.95 -41.89
C SER A 204 -35.90 38.06 -41.29
N ALA A 205 -35.65 37.31 -40.22
CA ALA A 205 -34.31 37.21 -39.60
C ALA A 205 -33.34 36.55 -40.59
N LEU A 206 -32.07 37.07 -40.60
CA LEU A 206 -30.97 36.47 -41.34
C LEU A 206 -30.11 35.65 -40.39
N SER A 207 -29.54 34.55 -40.85
CA SER A 207 -28.63 33.69 -40.09
C SER A 207 -27.36 33.41 -40.87
N GLY A 208 -26.33 33.11 -40.17
CA GLY A 208 -25.06 32.55 -40.67
C GLY A 208 -24.56 31.46 -39.73
N VAL A 209 -24.07 30.36 -40.30
CA VAL A 209 -23.51 29.22 -39.62
C VAL A 209 -22.11 28.91 -40.13
#